data_c518d7c8e2bd71d328f35c2124a900ca
#
_entry.id   c518d7c8e2bd71d328f35c2124a900ca
#
_cell.length_a   1.000
_cell.length_b   1.000
_cell.length_c   1.000
_cell.angle_alpha   90.00
_cell.angle_beta   90.00
_cell.angle_gamma   90.00
#
_symmetry.space_group_name_H-M   'P 1'
#
loop_
_entity.id
_entity.type
_entity.pdbx_description
1 polymer ?
#
loop_
_entity_poly.entity_id
_entity_poly.type
_entity_poly.pdbx_seq_one_letter_code
_entity_poly.pdbx_strand_id
1 'polypeptide(L)'
;IVGQLNTALEKRQWFYPSDTDWMAAIGEKAAANAKAIQPMIDDNSTPTNYYRALKDISAWATEDAVIIGEGANTMDIGRTQLPNAAPRLRLDAGSYGTMGIGMGFAIAAAVVHPERPIISVSGDSAIGFSGMEIETACRHKLPIKIVVLNNGGIGRGIAEFPTDAPLPPGVLTIGARYDLMMEAFGG
;
A
#
# COMPACT_ATOMS: atom_id res chain seq x y z
N ILE A 1 10.26 23.21 18.24
CA ILE A 1 11.31 23.41 17.22
C ILE A 1 10.70 23.88 15.91
N VAL A 2 9.76 23.15 15.26
CA VAL A 2 9.17 23.54 13.95
C VAL A 2 8.50 24.93 14.05
N GLY A 3 7.71 25.20 15.10
CA GLY A 3 7.11 26.51 15.33
C GLY A 3 8.15 27.64 15.46
N GLN A 4 9.25 27.38 16.16
CA GLN A 4 10.36 28.37 16.27
C GLN A 4 11.04 28.64 14.93
N LEU A 5 11.21 27.60 14.10
CA LEU A 5 11.74 27.75 12.75
C LEU A 5 10.77 28.56 11.86
N ASN A 6 9.49 28.26 11.90
CA ASN A 6 8.48 29.00 11.15
C ASN A 6 8.49 30.49 11.55
N THR A 7 8.48 30.81 12.85
CA THR A 7 8.54 32.19 13.33
C THR A 7 9.83 32.90 12.89
N ALA A 8 10.95 32.18 12.83
CA ALA A 8 12.21 32.75 12.33
C ALA A 8 12.15 33.00 10.81
N LEU A 9 11.49 32.11 10.05
CA LEU A 9 11.33 32.22 8.61
C LEU A 9 10.32 33.29 8.19
N GLU A 10 9.32 33.63 9.03
CA GLU A 10 8.40 34.75 8.79
C GLU A 10 9.14 36.09 8.59
N LYS A 11 10.29 36.24 9.25
CA LYS A 11 11.15 37.44 9.18
C LYS A 11 12.19 37.39 8.07
N ARG A 12 12.32 36.26 7.37
CA ARG A 12 13.34 36.05 6.35
C ARG A 12 12.77 35.17 5.24
N GLN A 13 12.49 35.75 4.08
CA GLN A 13 12.19 34.98 2.89
C GLN A 13 13.46 34.18 2.51
N TRP A 14 13.36 32.88 2.59
CA TRP A 14 14.42 31.99 2.18
C TRP A 14 13.84 30.82 1.38
N PHE A 15 14.41 30.56 0.23
CA PHE A 15 14.10 29.42 -0.61
C PHE A 15 15.41 28.72 -0.96
N TYR A 16 15.39 27.41 -0.94
CA TYR A 16 16.50 26.67 -1.48
C TYR A 16 16.53 26.86 -3.00
N PRO A 17 17.67 27.31 -3.61
CA PRO A 17 17.71 27.53 -5.04
C PRO A 17 17.41 26.25 -5.82
N SER A 18 16.55 26.37 -6.84
CA SER A 18 16.16 25.22 -7.69
C SER A 18 17.21 24.84 -8.74
N ASP A 19 18.17 25.74 -9.01
CA ASP A 19 19.22 25.63 -10.03
C ASP A 19 20.56 25.13 -9.50
N THR A 20 20.55 24.44 -8.36
CA THR A 20 21.77 23.86 -7.77
C THR A 20 22.08 22.47 -8.31
N ASP A 21 23.36 22.09 -8.31
CA ASP A 21 23.81 20.74 -8.65
C ASP A 21 23.10 19.67 -7.82
N TRP A 22 22.79 19.97 -6.56
CA TRP A 22 22.02 19.08 -5.67
C TRP A 22 20.62 18.81 -6.20
N MET A 23 19.89 19.84 -6.60
CA MET A 23 18.54 19.70 -7.15
C MET A 23 18.55 19.00 -8.50
N ALA A 24 19.56 19.31 -9.35
CA ALA A 24 19.77 18.62 -10.61
C ALA A 24 20.04 17.12 -10.39
N ALA A 25 20.90 16.74 -9.46
CA ALA A 25 21.22 15.35 -9.14
C ALA A 25 20.01 14.59 -8.59
N ILE A 26 19.17 15.22 -7.75
CA ILE A 26 17.90 14.63 -7.28
C ILE A 26 16.97 14.38 -8.48
N GLY A 27 16.79 15.35 -9.35
CA GLY A 27 15.93 15.23 -10.53
C GLY A 27 16.40 14.11 -11.48
N GLU A 28 17.68 14.04 -11.77
CA GLU A 28 18.29 13.00 -12.59
C GLU A 28 18.08 11.61 -11.97
N LYS A 29 18.33 11.48 -10.65
CA LYS A 29 18.15 10.21 -9.96
C LYS A 29 16.67 9.78 -9.91
N ALA A 30 15.76 10.70 -9.70
CA ALA A 30 14.32 10.41 -9.74
C ALA A 30 13.88 9.92 -11.13
N ALA A 31 14.33 10.58 -12.19
CA ALA A 31 14.05 10.18 -13.57
C ALA A 31 14.64 8.79 -13.89
N ALA A 32 15.89 8.53 -13.47
CA ALA A 32 16.53 7.24 -13.65
C ALA A 32 15.78 6.11 -12.92
N ASN A 33 15.33 6.36 -11.68
CA ASN A 33 14.54 5.39 -10.92
C ASN A 33 13.18 5.11 -11.59
N ALA A 34 12.48 6.13 -12.04
CA ALA A 34 11.20 5.98 -12.76
C ALA A 34 11.40 5.13 -14.04
N LYS A 35 12.43 5.44 -14.82
CA LYS A 35 12.78 4.66 -16.03
C LYS A 35 13.11 3.20 -15.71
N ALA A 36 13.79 2.93 -14.61
CA ALA A 36 14.20 1.58 -14.22
C ALA A 36 13.01 0.67 -13.87
N ILE A 37 11.93 1.21 -13.32
CA ILE A 37 10.74 0.43 -12.95
C ILE A 37 9.71 0.34 -14.08
N GLN A 38 9.81 1.17 -15.12
CA GLN A 38 8.83 1.23 -16.19
C GLN A 38 8.58 -0.13 -16.89
N PRO A 39 9.59 -0.96 -17.17
CA PRO A 39 9.37 -2.30 -17.74
C PRO A 39 8.49 -3.21 -16.90
N MET A 40 8.59 -3.11 -15.55
CA MET A 40 7.74 -3.89 -14.63
C MET A 40 6.31 -3.36 -14.57
N ILE A 41 6.14 -2.05 -14.73
CA ILE A 41 4.82 -1.40 -14.80
C ILE A 41 4.09 -1.82 -16.08
N ASP A 42 4.80 -1.96 -17.19
CA ASP A 42 4.22 -2.27 -18.51
C ASP A 42 4.11 -3.78 -18.77
N ASP A 43 4.63 -4.60 -17.88
CA ASP A 43 4.60 -6.06 -17.99
C ASP A 43 3.18 -6.60 -17.77
N ASN A 44 2.63 -7.24 -18.81
CA ASN A 44 1.31 -7.87 -18.80
C ASN A 44 1.38 -9.40 -18.64
N SER A 45 2.52 -9.93 -18.22
CA SER A 45 2.69 -11.37 -18.01
C SER A 45 1.84 -11.90 -16.84
N THR A 46 1.63 -13.21 -16.83
CA THR A 46 0.96 -13.93 -15.74
C THR A 46 1.96 -14.89 -15.12
N PRO A 47 2.09 -14.92 -13.79
CA PRO A 47 1.35 -14.13 -12.80
C PRO A 47 1.74 -12.65 -12.80
N THR A 48 0.76 -11.78 -12.51
CA THR A 48 0.94 -10.33 -12.49
C THR A 48 1.94 -9.91 -11.40
N ASN A 49 2.89 -9.05 -11.75
CA ASN A 49 3.83 -8.50 -10.78
C ASN A 49 3.22 -7.34 -9.96
N TYR A 50 3.87 -6.99 -8.85
CA TYR A 50 3.41 -5.93 -7.93
C TYR A 50 3.26 -4.56 -8.61
N TYR A 51 4.23 -4.16 -9.43
CA TYR A 51 4.22 -2.83 -10.07
C TYR A 51 3.04 -2.69 -11.03
N ARG A 52 2.75 -3.75 -11.79
CA ARG A 52 1.60 -3.76 -12.70
C ARG A 52 0.28 -3.72 -11.94
N ALA A 53 0.10 -4.57 -10.94
CA ALA A 53 -1.11 -4.59 -10.12
C ALA A 53 -1.35 -3.24 -9.43
N LEU A 54 -0.32 -2.66 -8.84
CA LEU A 54 -0.41 -1.37 -8.14
C LEU A 54 -0.67 -0.20 -9.09
N LYS A 55 -0.16 -0.24 -10.34
CA LYS A 55 -0.51 0.72 -11.39
C LYS A 55 -2.02 0.69 -11.68
N ASP A 56 -2.58 -0.50 -11.83
CA ASP A 56 -4.00 -0.63 -12.14
C ASP A 56 -4.88 -0.16 -10.97
N ILE A 57 -4.47 -0.47 -9.73
CA ILE A 57 -5.11 0.08 -8.52
C ILE A 57 -5.00 1.61 -8.49
N SER A 58 -3.83 2.16 -8.80
CA SER A 58 -3.61 3.61 -8.85
C SER A 58 -4.48 4.31 -9.88
N ALA A 59 -4.66 3.71 -11.05
CA ALA A 59 -5.52 4.27 -12.11
C ALA A 59 -7.01 4.34 -11.70
N TRP A 60 -7.40 3.50 -10.77
CA TRP A 60 -8.75 3.46 -10.24
C TRP A 60 -8.94 4.32 -8.97
N ALA A 61 -7.87 4.56 -8.21
CA ALA A 61 -7.91 5.38 -7.00
C ALA A 61 -8.03 6.88 -7.36
N THR A 62 -9.01 7.55 -6.79
CA THR A 62 -9.16 9.00 -6.92
C THR A 62 -8.17 9.75 -6.03
N GLU A 63 -7.91 11.04 -6.31
CA GLU A 63 -6.96 11.85 -5.53
C GLU A 63 -7.37 12.07 -4.08
N ASP A 64 -8.66 11.97 -3.78
CA ASP A 64 -9.25 12.10 -2.44
C ASP A 64 -9.39 10.76 -1.71
N ALA A 65 -9.03 9.64 -2.34
CA ALA A 65 -9.09 8.32 -1.71
C ALA A 65 -8.14 8.23 -0.52
N VAL A 66 -8.60 7.58 0.56
CA VAL A 66 -7.73 7.18 1.66
C VAL A 66 -7.18 5.80 1.35
N ILE A 67 -5.86 5.71 1.23
CA ILE A 67 -5.17 4.46 0.89
C ILE A 67 -4.47 3.90 2.13
N ILE A 68 -4.78 2.66 2.44
CA ILE A 68 -4.16 1.92 3.52
C ILE A 68 -3.24 0.86 2.91
N GLY A 69 -1.97 0.86 3.30
CA GLY A 69 -0.99 -0.13 2.86
C GLY A 69 -0.50 -1.00 4.00
N GLU A 70 -0.56 -2.33 3.85
CA GLU A 70 0.00 -3.25 4.84
C GLU A 70 0.73 -4.42 4.18
N GLY A 71 1.90 -4.74 4.73
CA GLY A 71 2.81 -5.75 4.20
C GLY A 71 4.08 -5.11 3.61
N ALA A 72 5.24 -5.75 3.81
CA ALA A 72 6.53 -5.17 3.44
C ALA A 72 6.59 -4.77 1.96
N ASN A 73 6.50 -5.73 1.05
CA ASN A 73 6.55 -5.46 -0.39
C ASN A 73 5.35 -4.61 -0.85
N THR A 74 4.16 -4.89 -0.34
CA THR A 74 2.94 -4.15 -0.66
C THR A 74 3.07 -2.68 -0.30
N MET A 75 3.59 -2.38 0.89
CA MET A 75 3.78 -1.02 1.36
C MET A 75 4.93 -0.31 0.62
N ASP A 76 6.09 -0.95 0.50
CA ASP A 76 7.28 -0.33 -0.07
C ASP A 76 7.13 -0.06 -1.58
N ILE A 77 6.60 -1.02 -2.33
CA ILE A 77 6.30 -0.82 -3.76
C ILE A 77 5.09 0.11 -3.90
N GLY A 78 4.07 -0.05 -3.04
CA GLY A 78 2.89 0.80 -3.02
C GLY A 78 3.21 2.28 -2.87
N ARG A 79 4.21 2.64 -2.07
CA ARG A 79 4.68 4.02 -1.92
C ARG A 79 5.19 4.62 -3.23
N THR A 80 5.61 3.80 -4.18
CA THR A 80 6.11 4.24 -5.49
C THR A 80 5.01 4.36 -6.55
N GLN A 81 3.89 3.67 -6.39
CA GLN A 81 2.85 3.55 -7.42
C GLN A 81 1.50 4.16 -7.01
N LEU A 82 1.14 4.07 -5.74
CA LEU A 82 -0.15 4.56 -5.27
C LEU A 82 -0.11 6.06 -4.99
N PRO A 83 -1.19 6.80 -5.28
CA PRO A 83 -1.24 8.24 -5.06
C PRO A 83 -1.09 8.61 -3.58
N ASN A 84 -0.49 9.76 -3.33
CA ASN A 84 -0.43 10.42 -2.03
C ASN A 84 -0.58 11.92 -2.26
N ALA A 85 -1.77 12.31 -2.72
CA ALA A 85 -2.06 13.64 -3.22
C ALA A 85 -2.22 14.69 -2.10
N ALA A 86 -2.61 14.26 -0.91
CA ALA A 86 -2.83 15.17 0.20
C ALA A 86 -2.40 14.58 1.56
N PRO A 87 -2.14 15.42 2.57
CA PRO A 87 -1.81 14.96 3.91
C PRO A 87 -2.91 14.07 4.50
N ARG A 88 -2.50 13.02 5.24
CA ARG A 88 -3.40 12.08 5.95
C ARG A 88 -4.26 11.17 5.04
N LEU A 89 -4.03 11.15 3.74
CA LEU A 89 -4.71 10.23 2.81
C LEU A 89 -3.98 8.91 2.61
N ARG A 90 -2.78 8.76 3.19
CA ARG A 90 -2.08 7.47 3.23
C ARG A 90 -1.83 7.06 4.67
N LEU A 91 -2.25 5.83 5.00
CA LEU A 91 -2.03 5.18 6.28
C LEU A 91 -1.27 3.89 6.05
N ASP A 92 -0.22 3.66 6.81
CA ASP A 92 0.58 2.44 6.73
C ASP A 92 1.26 2.12 8.08
N ALA A 93 2.07 1.08 8.11
CA ALA A 93 2.77 0.63 9.32
C ALA A 93 3.83 1.62 9.85
N GLY A 94 4.11 2.70 9.14
CA GLY A 94 5.06 3.73 9.54
C GLY A 94 6.46 3.20 9.79
N SER A 95 7.19 3.84 10.70
CA SER A 95 8.58 3.50 11.02
C SER A 95 8.72 2.21 11.84
N TYR A 96 7.69 1.81 12.58
CA TYR A 96 7.74 0.59 13.39
C TYR A 96 7.43 -0.69 12.62
N GLY A 97 6.87 -0.58 11.40
CA GLY A 97 6.50 -1.74 10.60
C GLY A 97 5.44 -2.62 11.27
N THR A 98 4.54 -2.02 12.05
CA THR A 98 3.52 -2.75 12.82
C THR A 98 2.58 -3.48 11.89
N MET A 99 2.41 -4.79 12.09
CA MET A 99 1.46 -5.62 11.37
C MET A 99 0.11 -5.68 12.09
N GLY A 100 -0.96 -5.98 11.35
CA GLY A 100 -2.33 -6.05 11.88
C GLY A 100 -3.05 -4.72 11.94
N ILE A 101 -2.51 -3.67 11.32
CA ILE A 101 -3.10 -2.32 11.35
C ILE A 101 -4.08 -2.07 10.18
N GLY A 102 -3.95 -2.81 9.08
CA GLY A 102 -4.59 -2.46 7.81
C GLY A 102 -6.11 -2.34 7.92
N MET A 103 -6.79 -3.39 8.37
CA MET A 103 -8.25 -3.36 8.48
C MET A 103 -8.73 -2.40 9.56
N GLY A 104 -8.03 -2.29 10.70
CA GLY A 104 -8.36 -1.31 11.73
C GLY A 104 -8.28 0.13 11.21
N PHE A 105 -7.24 0.47 10.45
CA PHE A 105 -7.13 1.79 9.81
C PHE A 105 -8.18 2.00 8.73
N ALA A 106 -8.51 0.97 7.93
CA ALA A 106 -9.54 1.06 6.91
C ALA A 106 -10.92 1.34 7.52
N ILE A 107 -11.28 0.64 8.59
CA ILE A 107 -12.53 0.87 9.34
C ILE A 107 -12.54 2.28 9.93
N ALA A 108 -11.48 2.69 10.59
CA ALA A 108 -11.38 4.03 11.17
C ALA A 108 -11.51 5.11 10.09
N ALA A 109 -10.83 4.94 8.95
CA ALA A 109 -10.92 5.87 7.83
C ALA A 109 -12.35 5.95 7.26
N ALA A 110 -13.03 4.81 7.10
CA ALA A 110 -14.41 4.77 6.60
C ALA A 110 -15.41 5.44 7.54
N VAL A 111 -15.19 5.35 8.84
CA VAL A 111 -16.03 6.03 9.84
C VAL A 111 -15.77 7.54 9.89
N VAL A 112 -14.50 7.95 9.78
CA VAL A 112 -14.11 9.37 9.85
C VAL A 112 -14.38 10.11 8.54
N HIS A 113 -14.29 9.41 7.41
CA HIS A 113 -14.45 9.96 6.06
C HIS A 113 -15.48 9.15 5.25
N PRO A 114 -16.76 9.16 5.66
CA PRO A 114 -17.78 8.34 5.01
C PRO A 114 -18.04 8.71 3.54
N GLU A 115 -17.63 9.90 3.13
CA GLU A 115 -17.75 10.42 1.76
C GLU A 115 -16.58 10.06 0.84
N ARG A 116 -15.48 9.51 1.37
CA ARG A 116 -14.28 9.22 0.59
C ARG A 116 -14.17 7.75 0.22
N PRO A 117 -13.58 7.43 -0.94
CA PRO A 117 -13.17 6.07 -1.24
C PRO A 117 -12.09 5.59 -0.26
N ILE A 118 -12.32 4.44 0.36
CA ILE A 118 -11.35 3.80 1.25
C ILE A 118 -10.83 2.55 0.57
N ILE A 119 -9.51 2.49 0.37
CA ILE A 119 -8.85 1.40 -0.35
C ILE A 119 -7.78 0.80 0.56
N SER A 120 -7.96 -0.46 0.96
CA SER A 120 -6.98 -1.23 1.71
C SER A 120 -6.23 -2.17 0.77
N VAL A 121 -4.92 -2.00 0.66
CA VAL A 121 -4.04 -2.86 -0.14
C VAL A 121 -3.13 -3.62 0.81
N SER A 122 -3.33 -4.91 0.92
CA SER A 122 -2.64 -5.77 1.88
C SER A 122 -1.98 -6.96 1.19
N GLY A 123 -0.84 -7.42 1.70
CA GLY A 123 -0.31 -8.72 1.33
C GLY A 123 -1.14 -9.86 1.94
N ASP A 124 -1.01 -11.06 1.39
CA ASP A 124 -1.69 -12.26 1.88
C ASP A 124 -1.35 -12.59 3.34
N SER A 125 -0.09 -12.45 3.74
CA SER A 125 0.31 -12.64 5.13
C SER A 125 -0.14 -11.47 6.02
N ALA A 126 -0.19 -10.26 5.48
CA ALA A 126 -0.62 -9.07 6.21
C ALA A 126 -2.11 -9.14 6.59
N ILE A 127 -2.98 -9.48 5.63
CA ILE A 127 -4.41 -9.62 5.90
C ILE A 127 -4.69 -10.70 6.96
N GLY A 128 -3.82 -11.70 7.09
CA GLY A 128 -3.93 -12.74 8.12
C GLY A 128 -3.91 -12.23 9.56
N PHE A 129 -3.37 -11.03 9.81
CA PHE A 129 -3.32 -10.44 11.15
C PHE A 129 -4.64 -9.76 11.56
N SER A 130 -5.41 -9.26 10.60
CA SER A 130 -6.62 -8.47 10.87
C SER A 130 -7.80 -8.80 9.94
N GLY A 131 -7.72 -9.89 9.18
CA GLY A 131 -8.74 -10.25 8.18
C GLY A 131 -10.13 -10.49 8.77
N MET A 132 -10.23 -10.92 10.04
CA MET A 132 -11.53 -11.09 10.71
C MET A 132 -12.28 -9.76 10.90
N GLU A 133 -11.60 -8.62 10.82
CA GLU A 133 -12.23 -7.30 10.83
C GLU A 133 -13.03 -7.01 9.54
N ILE A 134 -12.93 -7.85 8.53
CA ILE A 134 -13.84 -7.84 7.37
C ILE A 134 -15.30 -8.04 7.84
N GLU A 135 -15.53 -8.90 8.84
CA GLU A 135 -16.85 -9.04 9.46
C GLU A 135 -17.37 -7.71 10.00
N THR A 136 -16.54 -6.99 10.73
CA THR A 136 -16.89 -5.66 11.25
C THR A 136 -17.24 -4.69 10.13
N ALA A 137 -16.48 -4.68 9.04
CA ALA A 137 -16.75 -3.84 7.88
C ALA A 137 -18.09 -4.21 7.21
N CYS A 138 -18.38 -5.50 7.03
CA CYS A 138 -19.64 -5.99 6.45
C CYS A 138 -20.84 -5.67 7.34
N ARG A 139 -20.74 -5.98 8.64
CA ARG A 139 -21.81 -5.74 9.61
C ARG A 139 -22.20 -4.26 9.69
N HIS A 140 -21.23 -3.36 9.60
CA HIS A 140 -21.45 -1.91 9.59
C HIS A 140 -21.64 -1.32 8.19
N LYS A 141 -21.65 -2.14 7.13
CA LYS A 141 -21.81 -1.73 5.73
C LYS A 141 -20.85 -0.63 5.31
N LEU A 142 -19.59 -0.73 5.76
CA LEU A 142 -18.56 0.23 5.42
C LEU A 142 -18.08 -0.02 3.99
N PRO A 143 -18.06 1.00 3.11
CA PRO A 143 -17.74 0.84 1.68
C PRO A 143 -16.22 0.76 1.45
N ILE A 144 -15.55 -0.15 2.14
CA ILE A 144 -14.11 -0.37 2.04
C ILE A 144 -13.83 -1.30 0.87
N LYS A 145 -12.89 -0.92 0.00
CA LYS A 145 -12.37 -1.78 -1.05
C LYS A 145 -11.08 -2.43 -0.58
N ILE A 146 -11.08 -3.75 -0.54
CA ILE A 146 -9.95 -4.55 -0.04
C ILE A 146 -9.30 -5.24 -1.23
N VAL A 147 -8.01 -5.00 -1.42
CA VAL A 147 -7.19 -5.67 -2.43
C VAL A 147 -6.13 -6.50 -1.70
N VAL A 148 -6.11 -7.80 -1.95
CA VAL A 148 -5.11 -8.70 -1.38
C VAL A 148 -4.13 -9.11 -2.47
N LEU A 149 -2.86 -8.74 -2.31
CA LEU A 149 -1.76 -9.17 -3.17
C LEU A 149 -1.26 -10.52 -2.64
N ASN A 150 -1.73 -11.60 -3.28
CA ASN A 150 -1.48 -12.97 -2.86
C ASN A 150 -0.30 -13.56 -3.63
N ASN A 151 0.83 -13.72 -2.98
CA ASN A 151 2.03 -14.36 -3.53
C ASN A 151 2.39 -15.69 -2.85
N GLY A 152 1.50 -16.22 -2.01
CA GLY A 152 1.67 -17.50 -1.34
C GLY A 152 2.56 -17.48 -0.11
N GLY A 153 2.80 -16.30 0.51
CA GLY A 153 3.57 -16.28 1.75
C GLY A 153 4.19 -14.96 2.16
N ILE A 154 4.93 -15.00 3.26
CA ILE A 154 5.64 -13.86 3.81
C ILE A 154 6.79 -13.47 2.89
N GLY A 155 6.92 -12.20 2.57
CA GLY A 155 7.99 -11.67 1.74
C GLY A 155 7.85 -12.06 0.27
N ARG A 156 8.70 -12.96 -0.23
CA ARG A 156 8.68 -13.36 -1.63
C ARG A 156 7.56 -14.33 -1.99
N GLY A 157 7.01 -15.03 -0.98
CA GLY A 157 6.08 -16.11 -1.22
C GLY A 157 6.68 -17.27 -2.01
N ILE A 158 5.83 -18.15 -2.52
CA ILE A 158 6.20 -19.22 -3.45
C ILE A 158 5.07 -19.44 -4.46
N ALA A 159 5.43 -19.88 -5.67
CA ALA A 159 4.46 -20.20 -6.70
C ALA A 159 3.93 -21.64 -6.60
N GLU A 160 4.76 -22.57 -6.11
CA GLU A 160 4.43 -24.01 -6.01
C GLU A 160 4.97 -24.58 -4.70
N PHE A 161 4.23 -25.54 -4.14
CA PHE A 161 4.72 -26.29 -2.97
C PHE A 161 5.83 -27.27 -3.39
N PRO A 162 6.89 -27.43 -2.58
CA PRO A 162 7.88 -28.48 -2.81
C PRO A 162 7.22 -29.85 -2.66
N THR A 163 7.51 -30.80 -3.58
CA THR A 163 6.95 -32.16 -3.55
C THR A 163 7.72 -33.08 -2.60
N ASP A 164 9.03 -32.85 -2.45
CA ASP A 164 9.95 -33.77 -1.77
C ASP A 164 10.66 -33.13 -0.56
N ALA A 165 10.12 -32.02 -0.04
CA ALA A 165 10.68 -31.32 1.10
C ALA A 165 9.57 -30.76 2.00
N PRO A 166 9.85 -30.52 3.30
CA PRO A 166 8.93 -29.80 4.18
C PRO A 166 8.64 -28.40 3.62
N LEU A 167 7.43 -27.90 3.89
CA LEU A 167 7.08 -26.52 3.53
C LEU A 167 8.02 -25.53 4.20
N PRO A 168 8.60 -24.57 3.46
CA PRO A 168 9.42 -23.53 4.04
C PRO A 168 8.63 -22.70 5.07
N PRO A 169 9.28 -22.18 6.11
CA PRO A 169 8.63 -21.25 7.03
C PRO A 169 8.08 -20.02 6.31
N GLY A 170 6.90 -19.59 6.71
CA GLY A 170 6.27 -18.38 6.14
C GLY A 170 5.51 -18.61 4.84
N VAL A 171 5.41 -19.85 4.37
CA VAL A 171 4.56 -20.21 3.24
C VAL A 171 3.11 -20.26 3.68
N LEU A 172 2.22 -19.74 2.83
CA LEU A 172 0.77 -19.78 2.99
C LEU A 172 0.14 -20.67 1.92
N THR A 173 -1.16 -20.92 2.04
CA THR A 173 -1.90 -21.70 1.03
C THR A 173 -1.86 -21.00 -0.32
N ILE A 174 -1.27 -21.68 -1.31
CA ILE A 174 -1.21 -21.15 -2.68
C ILE A 174 -2.62 -21.08 -3.26
N GLY A 175 -2.96 -19.95 -3.89
CA GLY A 175 -4.26 -19.74 -4.49
C GLY A 175 -5.41 -19.59 -3.49
N ALA A 176 -5.12 -19.28 -2.22
CA ALA A 176 -6.16 -19.00 -1.22
C ALA A 176 -7.10 -17.89 -1.70
N ARG A 177 -8.39 -18.12 -1.54
CA ARG A 177 -9.47 -17.25 -1.99
C ARG A 177 -9.88 -16.28 -0.87
N TYR A 178 -9.10 -15.21 -0.69
CA TYR A 178 -9.38 -14.19 0.32
C TYR A 178 -10.66 -13.40 0.04
N ASP A 179 -11.09 -13.34 -1.21
CA ASP A 179 -12.35 -12.74 -1.65
C ASP A 179 -13.57 -13.42 -1.02
N LEU A 180 -13.52 -14.74 -0.83
CA LEU A 180 -14.60 -15.50 -0.19
C LEU A 180 -14.83 -15.11 1.28
N MET A 181 -13.88 -14.48 1.94
CA MET A 181 -14.10 -13.97 3.29
C MET A 181 -15.17 -12.87 3.30
N MET A 182 -15.17 -11.99 2.31
CA MET A 182 -16.18 -10.95 2.16
C MET A 182 -17.57 -11.57 1.96
N GLU A 183 -17.68 -12.53 1.04
CA GLU A 183 -18.93 -13.25 0.78
C GLU A 183 -19.43 -14.00 2.03
N ALA A 184 -18.54 -14.64 2.77
CA ALA A 184 -18.88 -15.39 3.99
C ALA A 184 -19.50 -14.50 5.07
N PHE A 185 -19.18 -13.22 5.10
CA PHE A 185 -19.72 -12.23 6.04
C PHE A 185 -20.86 -11.39 5.44
N GLY A 186 -21.34 -11.71 4.23
CA GLY A 186 -22.49 -11.06 3.59
C GLY A 186 -22.18 -9.72 2.94
N GLY A 187 -20.92 -9.51 2.53
CA GLY A 187 -20.46 -8.33 1.81
C GLY A 187 -20.45 -8.53 0.30
#